data_43d0fe2c0c07af42bcc674f2570d4b0f
#
_entry.id   43d0fe2c0c07af42bcc674f2570d4b0f
#
_cell.length_a   1.000
_cell.length_b   1.000
_cell.length_c   1.000
_cell.angle_alpha   90.00
_cell.angle_beta   90.00
_cell.angle_gamma   90.00
#
_symmetry.space_group_name_H-M   'P 1'
#
loop_
_entity.id
_entity.type
_entity.pdbx_description
1 polymer ?
#
loop_
_entity_poly.entity_id
_entity_poly.type
_entity_poly.pdbx_seq_one_letter_code
_entity_poly.pdbx_strand_id
1 'polypeptide(L)'
;MIIDTHAHIDMDAFDDDRSEVIQRAKNTGIDYILNVGCDIESSLRSIELTERYDFIYGTAGIHPHDVKKIDYQTHDQLKQLLAHPKMIALGEIGLDFFKNYSPPDQQKEHLRKQVELSRELQKPIIIHCRDANEDTIAILSDYFPKNPSARSGIFHCFSGNQELAERALEMGFYISFSGSVTFKKSDELRTIAKTIPADRLFVETDCPFLAPIPNRGKRNEPSYVIHTAQLIADIRGLDIKDVQRTTSLNFFELFGIGKEAKTGTVSYQIRNSLYLNLTTRCTADCSFCSRLTRPVVQGYNLKLDREPTAEEVWNSIDDCKKYDEIVFCGYGEPTLRLDTIKKVSKKIKEAGGKVRLNTNGHGNVINKRNILPELKGLVDSISISLNADTAEGYDRIVRPLPGIRNGIYDRVKEFIEESKKYIPETQATIVTHQEGVDEDKCEEISKNEFDIKYRSRRYNIVG
;
A
#
# COMPACT_ATOMS: atom_id res chain seq x y z
N MET A 1 -11.34 -2.98 -9.52
CA MET A 1 -11.52 -4.02 -8.48
C MET A 1 -11.53 -3.31 -7.15
N ILE A 2 -12.60 -3.43 -6.36
CA ILE A 2 -12.70 -2.87 -5.01
C ILE A 2 -13.15 -3.97 -4.05
N ILE A 3 -12.71 -3.91 -2.80
CA ILE A 3 -13.00 -4.92 -1.78
C ILE A 3 -13.51 -4.21 -0.54
N ASP A 4 -14.54 -4.77 0.06
CA ASP A 4 -14.98 -4.40 1.41
C ASP A 4 -14.42 -5.43 2.39
N THR A 5 -13.42 -5.03 3.18
CA THR A 5 -12.70 -5.97 4.06
C THR A 5 -13.36 -6.20 5.41
N HIS A 6 -14.52 -5.56 5.67
CA HIS A 6 -15.28 -5.77 6.90
C HIS A 6 -16.73 -5.30 6.75
N ALA A 7 -17.64 -6.24 6.77
CA ALA A 7 -19.08 -6.01 6.69
C ALA A 7 -19.83 -7.03 7.55
N HIS A 8 -21.01 -6.66 8.08
CA HIS A 8 -21.90 -7.53 8.82
C HIS A 8 -23.24 -7.64 8.10
N ILE A 9 -23.22 -8.18 6.87
CA ILE A 9 -24.42 -8.35 6.03
C ILE A 9 -25.37 -9.40 6.63
N ASP A 10 -24.87 -10.27 7.48
CA ASP A 10 -25.65 -11.27 8.22
C ASP A 10 -26.58 -10.67 9.28
N MET A 11 -26.36 -9.44 9.73
CA MET A 11 -27.16 -8.80 10.80
C MET A 11 -28.62 -8.56 10.39
N ASP A 12 -29.50 -8.60 11.39
CA ASP A 12 -30.95 -8.38 11.25
C ASP A 12 -31.31 -7.04 10.57
N ALA A 13 -30.43 -6.06 10.67
CA ALA A 13 -30.56 -4.77 9.98
C ALA A 13 -30.74 -4.89 8.46
N PHE A 14 -30.39 -6.04 7.87
CA PHE A 14 -30.49 -6.32 6.44
C PHE A 14 -31.57 -7.36 6.09
N ASP A 15 -32.35 -7.87 7.05
CA ASP A 15 -33.28 -8.97 6.80
C ASP A 15 -34.29 -8.68 5.70
N ASP A 16 -34.80 -7.45 5.64
CA ASP A 16 -35.82 -7.04 4.69
C ASP A 16 -35.30 -6.90 3.24
N ASP A 17 -33.97 -6.59 3.04
CA ASP A 17 -33.42 -6.25 1.72
C ASP A 17 -31.99 -6.77 1.49
N ARG A 18 -31.55 -7.81 2.23
CA ARG A 18 -30.18 -8.35 2.16
C ARG A 18 -29.75 -8.69 0.74
N SER A 19 -30.63 -9.33 -0.04
CA SER A 19 -30.33 -9.71 -1.42
C SER A 19 -30.11 -8.50 -2.33
N GLU A 20 -30.91 -7.46 -2.15
CA GLU A 20 -30.81 -6.20 -2.89
C GLU A 20 -29.55 -5.43 -2.52
N VAL A 21 -29.18 -5.41 -1.22
CA VAL A 21 -27.91 -4.83 -0.74
C VAL A 21 -26.71 -5.51 -1.40
N ILE A 22 -26.69 -6.84 -1.42
CA ILE A 22 -25.63 -7.62 -2.05
C ILE A 22 -25.59 -7.37 -3.57
N GLN A 23 -26.75 -7.25 -4.21
CA GLN A 23 -26.81 -6.93 -5.64
C GLN A 23 -26.33 -5.50 -5.92
N ARG A 24 -26.65 -4.50 -5.07
CA ARG A 24 -26.11 -3.14 -5.20
C ARG A 24 -24.60 -3.11 -5.06
N ALA A 25 -24.05 -3.87 -4.10
CA ALA A 25 -22.60 -4.02 -3.93
C ALA A 25 -21.93 -4.55 -5.21
N LYS A 26 -22.50 -5.60 -5.80
CA LYS A 26 -22.00 -6.17 -7.07
C LYS A 26 -22.08 -5.18 -8.22
N ASN A 27 -23.19 -4.46 -8.35
CA ASN A 27 -23.40 -3.46 -9.39
C ASN A 27 -22.45 -2.25 -9.27
N THR A 28 -22.00 -1.93 -8.05
CA THR A 28 -21.01 -0.87 -7.79
C THR A 28 -19.59 -1.33 -8.14
N GLY A 29 -19.40 -2.61 -8.49
CA GLY A 29 -18.11 -3.15 -8.88
C GLY A 29 -17.27 -3.64 -7.71
N ILE A 30 -17.92 -4.05 -6.60
CA ILE A 30 -17.23 -4.75 -5.51
C ILE A 30 -16.94 -6.18 -5.98
N ASP A 31 -15.68 -6.56 -5.90
CA ASP A 31 -15.23 -7.89 -6.31
C ASP A 31 -15.28 -8.92 -5.18
N TYR A 32 -15.02 -8.48 -3.95
CA TYR A 32 -15.06 -9.34 -2.75
C TYR A 32 -15.58 -8.57 -1.54
N ILE A 33 -16.31 -9.29 -0.69
CA ILE A 33 -16.75 -8.81 0.62
C ILE A 33 -16.31 -9.82 1.68
N LEU A 34 -15.74 -9.34 2.77
CA LEU A 34 -15.49 -10.14 3.96
C LEU A 34 -16.61 -9.89 4.96
N ASN A 35 -17.54 -10.86 5.09
CA ASN A 35 -18.59 -10.83 6.10
C ASN A 35 -18.04 -11.35 7.41
N VAL A 36 -18.16 -10.58 8.48
CA VAL A 36 -17.43 -10.81 9.71
C VAL A 36 -18.36 -11.31 10.82
N GLY A 37 -18.08 -12.51 11.31
CA GLY A 37 -18.79 -13.11 12.45
C GLY A 37 -18.33 -12.53 13.78
N CYS A 38 -19.29 -12.24 14.68
CA CYS A 38 -19.04 -11.66 15.99
C CYS A 38 -19.33 -12.65 17.15
N ASP A 39 -20.03 -13.72 16.86
CA ASP A 39 -20.34 -14.86 17.75
C ASP A 39 -20.58 -16.12 16.92
N ILE A 40 -20.92 -17.22 17.56
CA ILE A 40 -21.16 -18.50 16.88
C ILE A 40 -22.31 -18.42 15.88
N GLU A 41 -23.40 -17.75 16.26
CA GLU A 41 -24.60 -17.65 15.43
C GLU A 41 -24.35 -16.77 14.19
N SER A 42 -23.74 -15.61 14.35
CA SER A 42 -23.38 -14.73 13.23
C SER A 42 -22.33 -15.38 12.33
N SER A 43 -21.41 -16.18 12.89
CA SER A 43 -20.44 -16.95 12.11
C SER A 43 -21.09 -18.04 11.28
N LEU A 44 -22.16 -18.69 11.77
CA LEU A 44 -22.96 -19.63 10.98
C LEU A 44 -23.69 -18.93 9.84
N ARG A 45 -24.35 -17.78 10.10
CA ARG A 45 -24.98 -16.97 9.05
C ARG A 45 -23.96 -16.48 8.02
N SER A 46 -22.72 -16.21 8.47
CA SER A 46 -21.62 -15.85 7.57
C SER A 46 -21.29 -17.00 6.59
N ILE A 47 -21.25 -18.26 7.07
CA ILE A 47 -21.07 -19.44 6.21
C ILE A 47 -22.17 -19.52 5.16
N GLU A 48 -23.44 -19.37 5.54
CA GLU A 48 -24.60 -19.41 4.62
C GLU A 48 -24.46 -18.35 3.49
N LEU A 49 -24.00 -17.15 3.84
CA LEU A 49 -23.71 -16.11 2.84
C LEU A 49 -22.57 -16.51 1.89
N THR A 50 -21.51 -17.12 2.41
CA THR A 50 -20.38 -17.55 1.60
C THR A 50 -20.75 -18.69 0.64
N GLU A 51 -21.66 -19.59 1.03
CA GLU A 51 -22.16 -20.67 0.18
C GLU A 51 -23.07 -20.13 -0.94
N ARG A 52 -23.88 -19.12 -0.62
CA ARG A 52 -24.83 -18.52 -1.57
C ARG A 52 -24.19 -17.56 -2.59
N TYR A 53 -23.09 -16.91 -2.21
CA TYR A 53 -22.44 -15.88 -3.05
C TYR A 53 -20.94 -16.15 -3.22
N ASP A 54 -20.49 -16.35 -4.44
CA ASP A 54 -19.11 -16.72 -4.75
C ASP A 54 -18.08 -15.66 -4.33
N PHE A 55 -18.46 -14.39 -4.30
CA PHE A 55 -17.60 -13.25 -3.98
C PHE A 55 -17.64 -12.82 -2.51
N ILE A 56 -18.42 -13.53 -1.67
CA ILE A 56 -18.45 -13.33 -0.22
C ILE A 56 -17.58 -14.39 0.45
N TYR A 57 -16.72 -13.94 1.33
CA TYR A 57 -15.91 -14.73 2.26
C TYR A 57 -16.31 -14.39 3.68
N GLY A 58 -15.99 -15.26 4.62
CA GLY A 58 -16.41 -15.10 6.01
C GLY A 58 -15.26 -15.18 7.02
N THR A 59 -15.56 -14.77 8.23
CA THR A 59 -14.73 -14.99 9.42
C THR A 59 -15.57 -15.57 10.55
N ALA A 60 -14.91 -16.18 11.52
CA ALA A 60 -15.55 -16.61 12.76
C ALA A 60 -14.70 -16.17 13.96
N GLY A 61 -15.36 -15.61 14.97
CA GLY A 61 -14.73 -15.14 16.19
C GLY A 61 -15.77 -14.73 17.22
N ILE A 62 -15.32 -14.43 18.43
CA ILE A 62 -16.17 -13.88 19.48
C ILE A 62 -15.71 -12.46 19.79
N HIS A 63 -16.58 -11.52 19.46
CA HIS A 63 -16.37 -10.09 19.70
C HIS A 63 -16.19 -9.79 21.20
N PRO A 64 -15.35 -8.81 21.58
CA PRO A 64 -15.12 -8.47 22.99
C PRO A 64 -16.40 -8.16 23.79
N HIS A 65 -17.47 -7.71 23.14
CA HIS A 65 -18.77 -7.50 23.81
C HIS A 65 -19.42 -8.79 24.33
N ASP A 66 -19.16 -9.92 23.67
CA ASP A 66 -19.87 -11.17 23.86
C ASP A 66 -19.05 -12.25 24.57
N VAL A 67 -17.78 -11.97 24.92
CA VAL A 67 -16.91 -12.97 25.57
C VAL A 67 -17.44 -13.49 26.92
N LYS A 68 -18.29 -12.74 27.62
CA LYS A 68 -18.98 -13.21 28.82
C LYS A 68 -19.97 -14.36 28.57
N LYS A 69 -20.34 -14.61 27.31
CA LYS A 69 -21.26 -15.68 26.89
C LYS A 69 -20.50 -16.97 26.51
N ILE A 70 -19.16 -16.93 26.47
CA ILE A 70 -18.34 -18.06 26.07
C ILE A 70 -18.48 -19.21 27.10
N ASP A 71 -18.65 -20.41 26.59
CA ASP A 71 -18.64 -21.65 27.35
C ASP A 71 -17.45 -22.55 26.92
N TYR A 72 -17.39 -23.74 27.49
CA TYR A 72 -16.31 -24.69 27.22
C TYR A 72 -16.32 -25.28 25.80
N GLN A 73 -17.42 -25.16 25.05
CA GLN A 73 -17.58 -25.69 23.70
C GLN A 73 -17.23 -24.64 22.63
N THR A 74 -17.24 -23.38 22.99
CA THR A 74 -17.13 -22.25 22.02
C THR A 74 -15.85 -22.32 21.16
N HIS A 75 -14.72 -22.71 21.73
CA HIS A 75 -13.48 -22.83 20.98
C HIS A 75 -13.50 -23.98 19.97
N ASP A 76 -14.09 -25.12 20.31
CA ASP A 76 -14.25 -26.25 19.40
C ASP A 76 -15.24 -25.89 18.27
N GLN A 77 -16.31 -25.17 18.60
CA GLN A 77 -17.25 -24.65 17.59
C GLN A 77 -16.56 -23.68 16.62
N LEU A 78 -15.77 -22.71 17.11
CA LEU A 78 -15.00 -21.81 16.27
C LEU A 78 -14.06 -22.59 15.34
N LYS A 79 -13.38 -23.61 15.87
CA LYS A 79 -12.48 -24.47 15.09
C LYS A 79 -13.21 -25.18 13.95
N GLN A 80 -14.43 -25.70 14.24
CA GLN A 80 -15.28 -26.35 13.23
C GLN A 80 -15.73 -25.35 12.15
N LEU A 81 -16.19 -24.14 12.53
CA LEU A 81 -16.61 -23.09 11.60
C LEU A 81 -15.44 -22.64 10.71
N LEU A 82 -14.26 -22.46 11.30
CA LEU A 82 -13.05 -22.05 10.58
C LEU A 82 -12.47 -23.13 9.67
N ALA A 83 -12.93 -24.38 9.77
CA ALA A 83 -12.58 -25.44 8.82
C ALA A 83 -13.25 -25.26 7.44
N HIS A 84 -14.34 -24.47 7.36
CA HIS A 84 -14.97 -24.17 6.07
C HIS A 84 -14.01 -23.36 5.16
N PRO A 85 -13.85 -23.72 3.87
CA PRO A 85 -12.82 -23.15 2.99
C PRO A 85 -12.95 -21.64 2.74
N LYS A 86 -14.17 -21.11 2.83
CA LYS A 86 -14.42 -19.66 2.65
C LYS A 86 -14.40 -18.88 3.97
N MET A 87 -14.17 -19.52 5.11
CA MET A 87 -13.91 -18.84 6.39
C MET A 87 -12.41 -18.59 6.52
N ILE A 88 -11.99 -17.39 6.08
CA ILE A 88 -10.59 -17.10 5.75
C ILE A 88 -9.77 -16.45 6.86
N ALA A 89 -10.42 -16.00 7.94
CA ALA A 89 -9.76 -15.40 9.09
C ALA A 89 -10.49 -15.73 10.39
N LEU A 90 -9.79 -15.62 11.53
CA LEU A 90 -10.38 -15.64 12.85
C LEU A 90 -10.67 -14.20 13.29
N GLY A 91 -11.91 -13.91 13.54
CA GLY A 91 -12.38 -12.57 13.92
C GLY A 91 -13.90 -12.41 13.65
N GLU A 92 -14.47 -11.41 14.25
CA GLU A 92 -13.89 -10.26 14.94
C GLU A 92 -13.52 -10.59 16.37
N ILE A 93 -12.29 -10.28 16.79
CA ILE A 93 -11.80 -10.48 18.16
C ILE A 93 -11.06 -9.22 18.63
N GLY A 94 -10.86 -9.05 19.90
CA GLY A 94 -10.10 -7.87 20.36
C GLY A 94 -10.54 -7.35 21.72
N LEU A 95 -10.39 -6.05 21.91
CA LEU A 95 -10.73 -5.34 23.14
C LEU A 95 -11.57 -4.09 22.87
N ASP A 96 -12.64 -3.90 23.65
CA ASP A 96 -13.47 -2.69 23.68
C ASP A 96 -13.68 -2.24 25.11
N PHE A 97 -12.94 -1.23 25.54
CA PHE A 97 -13.09 -0.64 26.86
C PHE A 97 -14.03 0.58 26.87
N PHE A 98 -14.48 1.03 25.69
CA PHE A 98 -15.46 2.08 25.58
C PHE A 98 -16.86 1.63 26.00
N LYS A 99 -17.31 0.47 25.48
CA LYS A 99 -18.64 -0.08 25.78
C LYS A 99 -18.64 -0.96 27.02
N ASN A 100 -17.58 -1.70 27.23
CA ASN A 100 -17.36 -2.54 28.42
C ASN A 100 -18.50 -3.54 28.73
N TYR A 101 -19.12 -4.10 27.67
CA TYR A 101 -20.23 -5.04 27.82
C TYR A 101 -19.83 -6.39 28.45
N SER A 102 -18.56 -6.75 28.30
CA SER A 102 -17.91 -7.84 29.03
C SER A 102 -16.75 -7.27 29.86
N PRO A 103 -16.43 -7.86 31.04
CA PRO A 103 -15.34 -7.37 31.89
C PRO A 103 -13.98 -7.35 31.14
N PRO A 104 -13.14 -6.31 31.33
CA PRO A 104 -11.84 -6.20 30.65
C PRO A 104 -10.94 -7.42 30.79
N ASP A 105 -10.87 -8.02 31.98
CA ASP A 105 -10.03 -9.20 32.20
C ASP A 105 -10.50 -10.40 31.39
N GLN A 106 -11.81 -10.58 31.25
CA GLN A 106 -12.37 -11.63 30.41
C GLN A 106 -12.09 -11.36 28.93
N GLN A 107 -12.22 -10.09 28.49
CA GLN A 107 -11.86 -9.71 27.13
C GLN A 107 -10.38 -10.06 26.82
N LYS A 108 -9.45 -9.71 27.74
CA LYS A 108 -8.01 -10.01 27.60
C LYS A 108 -7.74 -11.51 27.57
N GLU A 109 -8.37 -12.27 28.45
CA GLU A 109 -8.22 -13.73 28.49
C GLU A 109 -8.68 -14.37 27.18
N HIS A 110 -9.86 -14.00 26.70
CA HIS A 110 -10.43 -14.60 25.51
C HIS A 110 -9.72 -14.10 24.21
N LEU A 111 -9.20 -12.88 24.19
CA LEU A 111 -8.34 -12.44 23.09
C LEU A 111 -7.11 -13.36 22.98
N ARG A 112 -6.43 -13.68 24.09
CA ARG A 112 -5.27 -14.60 24.10
C ARG A 112 -5.65 -15.97 23.55
N LYS A 113 -6.72 -16.56 24.04
CA LYS A 113 -7.19 -17.89 23.61
C LYS A 113 -7.54 -17.92 22.11
N GLN A 114 -8.20 -16.88 21.60
CA GLN A 114 -8.57 -16.80 20.20
C GLN A 114 -7.34 -16.54 19.29
N VAL A 115 -6.35 -15.77 19.76
CA VAL A 115 -5.07 -15.61 19.06
C VAL A 115 -4.31 -16.93 19.00
N GLU A 116 -4.29 -17.72 20.09
CA GLU A 116 -3.69 -19.06 20.12
C GLU A 116 -4.37 -19.99 19.11
N LEU A 117 -5.70 -19.96 19.05
CA LEU A 117 -6.47 -20.75 18.07
C LEU A 117 -6.13 -20.31 16.62
N SER A 118 -6.01 -19.00 16.35
CA SER A 118 -5.66 -18.53 15.03
C SER A 118 -4.28 -19.03 14.57
N ARG A 119 -3.32 -19.10 15.48
CA ARG A 119 -1.98 -19.63 15.20
C ARG A 119 -2.00 -21.14 14.96
N GLU A 120 -2.78 -21.90 15.76
CA GLU A 120 -2.99 -23.33 15.53
C GLU A 120 -3.54 -23.56 14.10
N LEU A 121 -4.53 -22.78 13.70
CA LEU A 121 -5.19 -22.90 12.41
C LEU A 121 -4.46 -22.19 11.26
N GLN A 122 -3.37 -21.48 11.54
CA GLN A 122 -2.61 -20.66 10.57
C GLN A 122 -3.49 -19.67 9.81
N LYS A 123 -4.48 -19.08 10.48
CA LYS A 123 -5.38 -18.08 9.91
C LYS A 123 -5.01 -16.68 10.39
N PRO A 124 -5.05 -15.66 9.52
CA PRO A 124 -4.93 -14.27 9.96
C PRO A 124 -6.09 -13.88 10.88
N ILE A 125 -5.90 -12.82 11.65
CA ILE A 125 -6.92 -12.35 12.62
C ILE A 125 -7.48 -10.98 12.22
N ILE A 126 -8.75 -10.73 12.57
CA ILE A 126 -9.40 -9.42 12.43
C ILE A 126 -9.56 -8.84 13.84
N ILE A 127 -8.87 -7.73 14.09
CA ILE A 127 -8.76 -7.11 15.41
C ILE A 127 -9.66 -5.90 15.52
N HIS A 128 -10.55 -5.96 16.51
CA HIS A 128 -11.26 -4.84 17.10
C HIS A 128 -10.42 -4.22 18.22
N CYS A 129 -10.22 -2.90 18.17
CA CYS A 129 -9.51 -2.18 19.22
C CYS A 129 -10.17 -0.82 19.47
N ARG A 130 -10.79 -0.66 20.63
CA ARG A 130 -11.44 0.60 21.00
C ARG A 130 -11.17 0.96 22.46
N ASP A 131 -10.50 2.11 22.67
CA ASP A 131 -10.04 2.61 23.97
C ASP A 131 -9.18 1.57 24.74
N ALA A 132 -8.43 0.72 24.00
CA ALA A 132 -7.67 -0.41 24.54
C ALA A 132 -6.29 -0.59 23.87
N ASN A 133 -5.69 0.49 23.34
CA ASN A 133 -4.50 0.44 22.50
C ASN A 133 -3.33 -0.31 23.15
N GLU A 134 -2.97 0.08 24.38
CA GLU A 134 -1.81 -0.48 25.09
C GLU A 134 -1.99 -1.96 25.40
N ASP A 135 -3.16 -2.33 25.94
CA ASP A 135 -3.48 -3.72 26.28
C ASP A 135 -3.52 -4.61 25.02
N THR A 136 -4.10 -4.11 23.92
CA THR A 136 -4.15 -4.85 22.65
C THR A 136 -2.73 -5.11 22.13
N ILE A 137 -1.88 -4.08 22.08
CA ILE A 137 -0.49 -4.24 21.65
C ILE A 137 0.30 -5.15 22.58
N ALA A 138 0.15 -5.01 23.89
CA ALA A 138 0.83 -5.85 24.86
C ALA A 138 0.52 -7.33 24.63
N ILE A 139 -0.78 -7.66 24.48
CA ILE A 139 -1.20 -9.04 24.23
C ILE A 139 -0.68 -9.54 22.88
N LEU A 140 -0.87 -8.77 21.80
CA LEU A 140 -0.46 -9.22 20.47
C LEU A 140 1.06 -9.38 20.33
N SER A 141 1.85 -8.57 21.04
CA SER A 141 3.32 -8.66 21.03
C SER A 141 3.86 -9.99 21.60
N ASP A 142 3.10 -10.67 22.47
CA ASP A 142 3.45 -12.00 22.97
C ASP A 142 3.39 -13.07 21.87
N TYR A 143 2.60 -12.85 20.83
CA TYR A 143 2.32 -13.83 19.77
C TYR A 143 2.88 -13.45 18.40
N PHE A 144 3.01 -12.17 18.12
CA PHE A 144 3.45 -11.61 16.83
C PHE A 144 4.73 -10.81 17.03
N PRO A 145 5.91 -11.43 16.85
CA PRO A 145 7.19 -10.72 16.93
C PRO A 145 7.30 -9.66 15.83
N LYS A 146 8.19 -8.68 16.04
CA LYS A 146 8.47 -7.66 15.01
C LYS A 146 8.88 -8.31 13.68
N ASN A 147 7.97 -8.31 12.75
CA ASN A 147 8.17 -8.77 11.38
C ASN A 147 7.23 -8.00 10.44
N PRO A 148 7.65 -6.84 9.92
CA PRO A 148 6.80 -6.04 9.03
C PRO A 148 6.39 -6.75 7.73
N SER A 149 7.08 -7.84 7.38
CA SER A 149 6.74 -8.66 6.20
C SER A 149 5.72 -9.75 6.50
N ALA A 150 5.37 -10.00 7.76
CA ALA A 150 4.36 -10.97 8.14
C ALA A 150 2.96 -10.55 7.63
N ARG A 151 2.04 -11.50 7.63
CA ARG A 151 0.64 -11.35 7.23
C ARG A 151 -0.24 -11.76 8.40
N SER A 152 -0.14 -10.98 9.48
CA SER A 152 -0.70 -11.32 10.79
C SER A 152 -2.22 -11.15 10.84
N GLY A 153 -2.76 -10.16 10.12
CA GLY A 153 -4.19 -9.88 10.10
C GLY A 153 -4.49 -8.41 9.82
N ILE A 154 -5.66 -7.97 10.24
CA ILE A 154 -6.18 -6.62 10.01
C ILE A 154 -6.58 -5.98 11.34
N PHE A 155 -6.10 -4.77 11.63
CA PHE A 155 -6.76 -3.86 12.55
C PHE A 155 -7.90 -3.21 11.77
N HIS A 156 -9.13 -3.68 12.01
CA HIS A 156 -10.30 -3.17 11.34
C HIS A 156 -10.78 -1.86 11.98
N CYS A 157 -11.60 -1.11 11.25
CA CYS A 157 -12.22 0.14 11.70
C CYS A 157 -11.27 1.02 12.53
N PHE A 158 -10.03 1.16 12.03
CA PHE A 158 -8.95 1.76 12.80
C PHE A 158 -9.36 3.12 13.37
N SER A 159 -9.29 3.24 14.68
CA SER A 159 -9.63 4.45 15.44
C SER A 159 -8.57 4.81 16.49
N GLY A 160 -7.42 4.14 16.44
CA GLY A 160 -6.28 4.39 17.33
C GLY A 160 -5.44 5.59 16.92
N ASN A 161 -4.34 5.79 17.64
CA ASN A 161 -3.35 6.83 17.40
C ASN A 161 -2.22 6.34 16.48
N GLN A 162 -1.27 7.25 16.16
CA GLN A 162 -0.11 6.95 15.32
C GLN A 162 0.76 5.81 15.89
N GLU A 163 0.96 5.79 17.20
CA GLU A 163 1.76 4.76 17.88
C GLU A 163 1.16 3.36 17.73
N LEU A 164 -0.16 3.21 17.90
CA LEU A 164 -0.84 1.94 17.66
C LEU A 164 -0.64 1.48 16.21
N ALA A 165 -0.77 2.39 15.25
CA ALA A 165 -0.58 2.07 13.84
C ALA A 165 0.84 1.57 13.56
N GLU A 166 1.86 2.24 14.07
CA GLU A 166 3.27 1.87 13.89
C GLU A 166 3.57 0.50 14.52
N ARG A 167 3.11 0.26 15.74
CA ARG A 167 3.30 -1.02 16.42
C ARG A 167 2.59 -2.17 15.70
N ALA A 168 1.37 -1.94 15.22
CA ALA A 168 0.64 -2.93 14.42
C ALA A 168 1.38 -3.26 13.10
N LEU A 169 1.90 -2.24 12.40
CA LEU A 169 2.69 -2.42 11.19
C LEU A 169 3.99 -3.20 11.44
N GLU A 170 4.69 -2.93 12.55
CA GLU A 170 5.88 -3.68 12.95
C GLU A 170 5.60 -5.17 13.16
N MET A 171 4.41 -5.54 13.60
CA MET A 171 3.96 -6.92 13.78
C MET A 171 3.36 -7.54 12.50
N GLY A 172 3.36 -6.81 11.37
CA GLY A 172 2.89 -7.31 10.08
C GLY A 172 1.37 -7.22 9.88
N PHE A 173 0.67 -6.42 10.65
CA PHE A 173 -0.75 -6.17 10.45
C PHE A 173 -1.00 -5.17 9.31
N TYR A 174 -2.18 -5.25 8.75
CA TYR A 174 -2.78 -4.27 7.87
C TYR A 174 -3.68 -3.34 8.68
N ILE A 175 -3.83 -2.11 8.20
CA ILE A 175 -4.70 -1.09 8.81
C ILE A 175 -5.86 -0.83 7.86
N SER A 176 -7.09 -1.00 8.33
CA SER A 176 -8.29 -0.78 7.54
C SER A 176 -9.06 0.44 8.04
N PHE A 177 -9.49 1.27 7.09
CA PHE A 177 -10.25 2.49 7.36
C PHE A 177 -11.70 2.33 6.90
N SER A 178 -12.63 2.60 7.83
CA SER A 178 -14.07 2.60 7.58
C SER A 178 -14.59 3.99 7.19
N GLY A 179 -15.90 4.11 7.01
CA GLY A 179 -16.57 5.38 6.75
C GLY A 179 -16.29 6.50 7.76
N SER A 180 -15.82 6.14 8.97
CA SER A 180 -15.46 7.08 10.02
C SER A 180 -14.37 8.08 9.60
N VAL A 181 -13.44 7.70 8.72
CA VAL A 181 -12.38 8.60 8.19
C VAL A 181 -12.97 9.81 7.44
N THR A 182 -14.20 9.67 6.91
CA THR A 182 -14.90 10.75 6.18
C THR A 182 -15.53 11.79 7.11
N PHE A 183 -15.61 11.56 8.42
CA PHE A 183 -16.30 12.43 9.34
C PHE A 183 -15.54 13.73 9.61
N LYS A 184 -16.27 14.82 9.89
CA LYS A 184 -15.67 16.15 10.07
C LYS A 184 -14.57 16.22 11.14
N LYS A 185 -14.69 15.45 12.22
CA LYS A 185 -13.76 15.46 13.35
C LYS A 185 -12.65 14.40 13.27
N SER A 186 -12.41 13.79 12.11
CA SER A 186 -11.45 12.71 11.93
C SER A 186 -10.12 13.15 11.32
N ASP A 187 -9.62 14.35 11.66
CA ASP A 187 -8.39 14.91 11.09
C ASP A 187 -7.16 14.07 11.44
N GLU A 188 -7.07 13.60 12.70
CA GLU A 188 -6.00 12.72 13.15
C GLU A 188 -6.00 11.42 12.36
N LEU A 189 -7.18 10.79 12.23
CA LEU A 189 -7.34 9.55 11.46
C LEU A 189 -6.94 9.73 9.98
N ARG A 190 -7.27 10.88 9.37
CA ARG A 190 -6.83 11.22 8.00
C ARG A 190 -5.31 11.39 7.92
N THR A 191 -4.71 11.99 8.94
CA THR A 191 -3.25 12.11 9.03
C THR A 191 -2.59 10.74 9.07
N ILE A 192 -3.09 9.84 9.92
CA ILE A 192 -2.62 8.45 9.99
C ILE A 192 -2.83 7.73 8.65
N ALA A 193 -4.03 7.82 8.07
CA ALA A 193 -4.33 7.18 6.78
C ALA A 193 -3.39 7.64 5.65
N LYS A 194 -2.87 8.86 5.72
CA LYS A 194 -1.87 9.38 4.79
C LYS A 194 -0.50 8.71 4.94
N THR A 195 -0.15 8.25 6.15
CA THR A 195 1.19 7.71 6.47
C THR A 195 1.28 6.19 6.35
N ILE A 196 0.16 5.45 6.37
CA ILE A 196 0.18 3.99 6.27
C ILE A 196 0.82 3.55 4.94
N PRO A 197 1.78 2.61 4.94
CA PRO A 197 2.34 2.05 3.71
C PRO A 197 1.24 1.51 2.80
N ALA A 198 1.35 1.76 1.49
CA ALA A 198 0.33 1.35 0.52
C ALA A 198 0.06 -0.17 0.56
N ASP A 199 1.09 -0.95 0.84
CA ASP A 199 1.03 -2.41 0.96
C ASP A 199 0.51 -2.92 2.32
N ARG A 200 0.04 -2.02 3.17
CA ARG A 200 -0.54 -2.32 4.48
C ARG A 200 -1.90 -1.66 4.70
N LEU A 201 -2.50 -1.13 3.64
CA LEU A 201 -3.73 -0.36 3.67
C LEU A 201 -4.91 -1.19 3.19
N PHE A 202 -6.02 -1.10 3.93
CA PHE A 202 -7.34 -1.55 3.51
C PHE A 202 -8.40 -0.45 3.65
N VAL A 203 -9.54 -0.69 3.03
CA VAL A 203 -10.77 0.08 3.17
C VAL A 203 -11.94 -0.86 3.40
N GLU A 204 -12.92 -0.41 4.18
CA GLU A 204 -14.08 -1.20 4.55
C GLU A 204 -15.30 -0.32 4.80
N THR A 205 -16.46 -0.93 4.99
CA THR A 205 -17.67 -0.24 5.41
C THR A 205 -17.92 -0.32 6.91
N ASP A 206 -17.71 -1.48 7.51
CA ASP A 206 -18.20 -1.82 8.84
C ASP A 206 -19.75 -1.70 8.90
N CYS A 207 -20.43 -2.02 7.77
CA CYS A 207 -21.88 -1.92 7.69
C CYS A 207 -22.56 -2.97 8.58
N PRO A 208 -23.72 -2.60 9.19
CA PRO A 208 -24.60 -1.46 8.96
C PRO A 208 -24.19 -0.14 9.63
N PHE A 209 -23.03 -0.09 10.27
CA PHE A 209 -22.54 1.04 11.05
C PHE A 209 -21.77 2.05 10.19
N LEU A 210 -21.46 3.21 10.74
CA LEU A 210 -20.45 4.17 10.27
C LEU A 210 -20.59 4.61 8.80
N ALA A 211 -21.82 4.76 8.28
CA ALA A 211 -22.04 5.21 6.91
C ALA A 211 -21.19 6.45 6.57
N PRO A 212 -20.38 6.40 5.48
CA PRO A 212 -19.51 7.51 5.09
C PRO A 212 -20.31 8.73 4.61
N ILE A 213 -19.69 9.90 4.59
CA ILE A 213 -20.23 11.04 3.86
C ILE A 213 -20.22 10.69 2.34
N PRO A 214 -21.33 10.92 1.57
CA PRO A 214 -22.52 11.72 1.91
C PRO A 214 -23.65 10.97 2.61
N ASN A 215 -23.50 9.68 2.92
CA ASN A 215 -24.59 8.84 3.43
C ASN A 215 -24.71 8.81 4.97
N ARG A 216 -23.95 9.64 5.67
CA ARG A 216 -23.96 9.68 7.14
C ARG A 216 -25.37 9.86 7.69
N GLY A 217 -25.69 9.05 8.73
CA GLY A 217 -27.02 9.03 9.36
C GLY A 217 -28.01 8.06 8.73
N LYS A 218 -27.63 7.40 7.64
CA LYS A 218 -28.36 6.28 7.04
C LYS A 218 -27.74 4.96 7.48
N ARG A 219 -28.45 3.84 7.29
CA ARG A 219 -27.85 2.51 7.37
C ARG A 219 -26.74 2.41 6.34
N ASN A 220 -25.56 1.98 6.76
CA ASN A 220 -24.43 1.71 5.87
C ASN A 220 -24.66 0.41 5.08
N GLU A 221 -24.02 0.27 3.93
CA GLU A 221 -24.03 -0.95 3.11
C GLU A 221 -22.70 -1.09 2.35
N PRO A 222 -22.32 -2.30 1.89
CA PRO A 222 -21.03 -2.53 1.23
C PRO A 222 -20.77 -1.63 0.02
N SER A 223 -21.82 -1.26 -0.74
CA SER A 223 -21.70 -0.36 -1.91
C SER A 223 -21.09 1.01 -1.56
N TYR A 224 -21.13 1.42 -0.29
CA TYR A 224 -20.61 2.71 0.16
C TYR A 224 -19.09 2.71 0.43
N VAL A 225 -18.41 1.56 0.37
CA VAL A 225 -16.94 1.49 0.51
C VAL A 225 -16.22 2.39 -0.51
N ILE A 226 -16.86 2.64 -1.66
CA ILE A 226 -16.31 3.52 -2.69
C ILE A 226 -16.06 4.95 -2.17
N HIS A 227 -16.87 5.45 -1.24
CA HIS A 227 -16.69 6.78 -0.66
C HIS A 227 -15.48 6.83 0.29
N THR A 228 -15.27 5.76 1.06
CA THR A 228 -14.07 5.61 1.89
C THR A 228 -12.81 5.53 1.00
N ALA A 229 -12.85 4.69 -0.03
CA ALA A 229 -11.74 4.55 -0.97
C ALA A 229 -11.42 5.85 -1.71
N GLN A 230 -12.45 6.61 -2.12
CA GLN A 230 -12.26 7.91 -2.76
C GLN A 230 -11.56 8.90 -1.83
N LEU A 231 -12.02 9.03 -0.58
CA LEU A 231 -11.37 9.92 0.38
C LEU A 231 -9.91 9.51 0.63
N ILE A 232 -9.63 8.21 0.78
CA ILE A 232 -8.26 7.72 0.93
C ILE A 232 -7.40 8.10 -0.30
N ALA A 233 -7.95 8.00 -1.51
CA ALA A 233 -7.27 8.46 -2.72
C ALA A 233 -6.98 9.96 -2.67
N ASP A 234 -7.98 10.78 -2.33
CA ASP A 234 -7.87 12.24 -2.28
C ASP A 234 -6.78 12.70 -1.30
N ILE A 235 -6.81 12.19 -0.05
CA ILE A 235 -5.82 12.58 0.98
C ILE A 235 -4.41 12.10 0.68
N ARG A 236 -4.27 11.05 -0.11
CA ARG A 236 -2.98 10.51 -0.58
C ARG A 236 -2.55 11.09 -1.92
N GLY A 237 -3.39 11.91 -2.55
CA GLY A 237 -3.16 12.46 -3.88
C GLY A 237 -3.03 11.38 -4.96
N LEU A 238 -3.83 10.32 -4.88
CA LEU A 238 -3.88 9.18 -5.80
C LEU A 238 -5.19 9.19 -6.58
N ASP A 239 -5.25 8.43 -7.67
CA ASP A 239 -6.52 8.04 -8.30
C ASP A 239 -7.19 6.92 -7.48
N ILE A 240 -8.51 6.89 -7.45
CA ILE A 240 -9.24 5.83 -6.75
C ILE A 240 -8.86 4.43 -7.28
N LYS A 241 -8.54 4.31 -8.56
CA LYS A 241 -8.08 3.05 -9.16
C LYS A 241 -6.76 2.57 -8.57
N ASP A 242 -5.89 3.48 -8.10
CA ASP A 242 -4.66 3.12 -7.42
C ASP A 242 -4.95 2.50 -6.05
N VAL A 243 -5.89 3.09 -5.29
CA VAL A 243 -6.35 2.53 -4.01
C VAL A 243 -7.00 1.18 -4.22
N GLN A 244 -7.92 1.06 -5.17
CA GLN A 244 -8.60 -0.18 -5.52
C GLN A 244 -7.62 -1.30 -5.88
N ARG A 245 -6.66 -1.02 -6.75
CA ARG A 245 -5.64 -2.00 -7.18
C ARG A 245 -4.74 -2.42 -6.02
N THR A 246 -4.32 -1.47 -5.20
CA THR A 246 -3.43 -1.72 -4.06
C THR A 246 -4.13 -2.56 -2.99
N THR A 247 -5.36 -2.21 -2.61
CA THR A 247 -6.13 -2.97 -1.61
C THR A 247 -6.49 -4.35 -2.11
N SER A 248 -6.77 -4.52 -3.41
CA SER A 248 -6.99 -5.85 -4.00
C SER A 248 -5.75 -6.72 -3.97
N LEU A 249 -4.57 -6.15 -4.24
CA LEU A 249 -3.33 -6.91 -4.11
C LEU A 249 -3.03 -7.25 -2.65
N ASN A 250 -3.28 -6.33 -1.72
CA ASN A 250 -3.12 -6.59 -0.31
C ASN A 250 -4.03 -7.72 0.18
N PHE A 251 -5.26 -7.79 -0.36
CA PHE A 251 -6.20 -8.87 -0.06
C PHE A 251 -5.71 -10.22 -0.59
N PHE A 252 -5.20 -10.24 -1.83
CA PHE A 252 -4.55 -11.44 -2.38
C PHE A 252 -3.33 -11.84 -1.53
N GLU A 253 -2.51 -10.90 -1.15
CA GLU A 253 -1.31 -11.13 -0.33
C GLU A 253 -1.64 -11.71 1.05
N LEU A 254 -2.73 -11.25 1.68
CA LEU A 254 -3.13 -11.70 3.00
C LEU A 254 -3.87 -13.04 2.98
N PHE A 255 -4.77 -13.23 2.01
CA PHE A 255 -5.73 -14.34 2.00
C PHE A 255 -5.55 -15.33 0.85
N GLY A 256 -4.71 -15.05 -0.14
CA GLY A 256 -4.56 -15.86 -1.36
C GLY A 256 -5.77 -15.78 -2.31
N ILE A 257 -6.66 -14.81 -2.14
CA ILE A 257 -7.92 -14.68 -2.87
C ILE A 257 -7.84 -13.50 -3.83
N GLY A 258 -8.29 -13.70 -5.07
CA GLY A 258 -8.26 -12.67 -6.10
C GLY A 258 -7.19 -12.90 -7.15
N LYS A 259 -6.62 -11.82 -7.66
CA LYS A 259 -5.63 -11.88 -8.73
C LYS A 259 -4.27 -11.44 -8.21
N GLU A 260 -3.29 -12.30 -8.44
CA GLU A 260 -1.89 -11.93 -8.30
C GLU A 260 -1.57 -10.75 -9.23
N ALA A 261 -0.69 -9.84 -8.80
CA ALA A 261 -0.20 -8.80 -9.68
C ALA A 261 0.56 -9.43 -10.86
N LYS A 262 0.12 -9.13 -12.09
CA LYS A 262 0.80 -9.61 -13.30
C LYS A 262 2.28 -9.21 -13.23
N THR A 263 3.16 -10.14 -13.58
CA THR A 263 4.59 -9.87 -13.74
C THR A 263 4.86 -9.07 -15.01
N GLY A 264 6.01 -8.42 -15.09
CA GLY A 264 6.49 -7.82 -16.32
C GLY A 264 5.78 -6.55 -16.78
N THR A 265 5.21 -5.75 -15.86
CA THR A 265 4.57 -4.48 -16.19
C THR A 265 5.58 -3.52 -16.83
N VAL A 266 5.40 -3.20 -18.11
CA VAL A 266 6.26 -2.29 -18.88
C VAL A 266 5.82 -0.84 -18.70
N SER A 267 4.52 -0.55 -18.81
CA SER A 267 3.95 0.78 -18.57
C SER A 267 2.91 0.74 -17.48
N TYR A 268 2.90 1.74 -16.59
CA TYR A 268 1.95 1.83 -15.49
C TYR A 268 1.65 3.28 -15.17
N GLN A 269 0.38 3.55 -14.86
CA GLN A 269 -0.08 4.89 -14.54
C GLN A 269 -0.11 5.10 -13.03
N ILE A 270 0.43 6.23 -12.58
CA ILE A 270 0.23 6.75 -11.22
C ILE A 270 -0.22 8.20 -11.37
N ARG A 271 -1.39 8.54 -10.83
CA ARG A 271 -2.03 9.85 -11.06
C ARG A 271 -2.17 10.11 -12.56
N ASN A 272 -1.75 11.28 -13.01
CA ASN A 272 -1.79 11.71 -14.42
C ASN A 272 -0.48 11.44 -15.19
N SER A 273 0.47 10.69 -14.61
CA SER A 273 1.73 10.37 -15.26
C SER A 273 1.79 8.89 -15.65
N LEU A 274 2.33 8.60 -16.84
CA LEU A 274 2.61 7.24 -17.28
C LEU A 274 4.09 6.93 -17.03
N TYR A 275 4.35 5.84 -16.31
CA TYR A 275 5.70 5.38 -15.99
C TYR A 275 6.11 4.22 -16.90
N LEU A 276 7.36 4.24 -17.36
CA LEU A 276 7.94 3.25 -18.25
C LEU A 276 9.06 2.49 -17.54
N ASN A 277 8.86 1.21 -17.31
CA ASN A 277 9.79 0.31 -16.66
C ASN A 277 10.64 -0.42 -17.71
N LEU A 278 11.91 -0.04 -17.82
CA LEU A 278 12.80 -0.54 -18.87
C LEU A 278 13.68 -1.72 -18.44
N THR A 279 13.95 -1.84 -17.14
CA THR A 279 14.89 -2.83 -16.60
C THR A 279 14.70 -3.01 -15.10
N THR A 280 14.99 -4.19 -14.60
CA THR A 280 15.14 -4.46 -13.16
C THR A 280 16.61 -4.42 -12.70
N ARG A 281 17.55 -4.27 -13.63
CA ARG A 281 18.99 -4.11 -13.31
C ARG A 281 19.26 -2.72 -12.78
N CYS A 282 20.14 -2.65 -11.79
CA CYS A 282 20.56 -1.38 -11.21
C CYS A 282 22.05 -1.44 -10.88
N THR A 283 22.68 -0.29 -10.75
CA THR A 283 24.08 -0.11 -10.31
C THR A 283 24.19 0.13 -8.81
N ALA A 284 23.07 0.04 -8.10
CA ALA A 284 22.99 0.21 -6.65
C ALA A 284 22.06 -0.82 -6.04
N ASP A 285 22.28 -1.10 -4.75
CA ASP A 285 21.46 -1.99 -3.92
C ASP A 285 20.99 -1.26 -2.67
N CYS A 286 20.20 -0.18 -2.90
CA CYS A 286 19.77 0.73 -1.85
C CYS A 286 19.04 0.00 -0.73
N SER A 287 19.32 0.39 0.53
CA SER A 287 18.72 -0.19 1.74
C SER A 287 17.19 -0.13 1.75
N PHE A 288 16.63 0.89 1.13
CA PHE A 288 15.19 1.13 1.00
C PHE A 288 14.58 0.55 -0.28
N CYS A 289 15.32 -0.16 -1.13
CA CYS A 289 14.80 -0.65 -2.40
C CYS A 289 14.10 -2.00 -2.23
N SER A 290 12.80 -2.05 -2.47
CA SER A 290 12.03 -3.30 -2.42
C SER A 290 12.14 -4.16 -3.69
N ARG A 291 13.01 -3.80 -4.64
CA ARG A 291 13.22 -4.53 -5.91
C ARG A 291 13.44 -6.03 -5.72
N LEU A 292 14.18 -6.43 -4.70
CA LEU A 292 14.54 -7.82 -4.46
C LEU A 292 13.53 -8.56 -3.56
N THR A 293 12.72 -7.83 -2.79
CA THR A 293 11.78 -8.40 -1.83
C THR A 293 10.34 -8.34 -2.33
N ARG A 294 9.89 -7.17 -2.72
CA ARG A 294 8.54 -6.93 -3.21
C ARG A 294 8.54 -5.89 -4.33
N PRO A 295 8.75 -6.30 -5.60
CA PRO A 295 8.86 -5.39 -6.74
C PRO A 295 7.50 -4.83 -7.18
N VAL A 296 6.72 -4.31 -6.24
CA VAL A 296 5.37 -3.79 -6.48
C VAL A 296 5.28 -2.30 -6.12
N VAL A 297 4.70 -1.52 -7.03
CA VAL A 297 4.41 -0.10 -6.85
C VAL A 297 2.94 0.14 -7.16
N GLN A 298 2.16 0.61 -6.19
CA GLN A 298 0.71 0.87 -6.32
C GLN A 298 -0.04 -0.30 -6.99
N GLY A 299 0.27 -1.54 -6.59
CA GLY A 299 -0.33 -2.76 -7.11
C GLY A 299 0.16 -3.20 -8.50
N TYR A 300 1.13 -2.53 -9.10
CA TYR A 300 1.82 -2.99 -10.32
C TYR A 300 3.07 -3.77 -9.96
N ASN A 301 3.19 -5.00 -10.46
CA ASN A 301 4.43 -5.77 -10.35
C ASN A 301 5.41 -5.32 -11.43
N LEU A 302 6.54 -4.75 -11.01
CA LEU A 302 7.56 -4.22 -11.90
C LEU A 302 8.70 -5.21 -12.18
N LYS A 303 8.61 -6.46 -11.71
CA LYS A 303 9.59 -7.51 -12.01
C LYS A 303 9.41 -7.97 -13.45
N LEU A 304 10.25 -7.48 -14.34
CA LEU A 304 10.27 -7.87 -15.75
C LEU A 304 10.88 -9.27 -15.90
N ASP A 305 10.26 -10.10 -16.71
CA ASP A 305 10.83 -11.40 -17.09
C ASP A 305 12.01 -11.24 -18.05
N ARG A 306 11.96 -10.21 -18.90
CA ARG A 306 13.03 -9.73 -19.76
C ARG A 306 12.95 -8.23 -19.97
N GLU A 307 14.02 -7.64 -20.40
CA GLU A 307 14.02 -6.22 -20.78
C GLU A 307 13.21 -6.01 -22.08
N PRO A 308 12.25 -5.08 -22.10
CA PRO A 308 11.45 -4.80 -23.29
C PRO A 308 12.29 -4.10 -24.37
N THR A 309 11.97 -4.33 -25.64
CA THR A 309 12.51 -3.57 -26.76
C THR A 309 11.94 -2.15 -26.76
N ALA A 310 12.60 -1.23 -27.49
CA ALA A 310 12.08 0.14 -27.64
C ALA A 310 10.68 0.17 -28.33
N GLU A 311 10.40 -0.79 -29.17
CA GLU A 311 9.10 -0.91 -29.85
C GLU A 311 8.01 -1.39 -28.88
N GLU A 312 8.29 -2.41 -28.05
CA GLU A 312 7.38 -2.86 -27.02
C GLU A 312 7.07 -1.76 -26.00
N VAL A 313 8.08 -0.97 -25.60
CA VAL A 313 7.88 0.19 -24.73
C VAL A 313 6.99 1.23 -25.40
N TRP A 314 7.24 1.57 -26.65
CA TRP A 314 6.42 2.51 -27.40
C TRP A 314 4.96 2.01 -27.53
N ASN A 315 4.78 0.77 -27.90
CA ASN A 315 3.45 0.16 -28.08
C ASN A 315 2.67 0.00 -26.76
N SER A 316 3.33 0.13 -25.62
CA SER A 316 2.68 0.15 -24.31
C SER A 316 2.10 1.52 -23.90
N ILE A 317 2.33 2.56 -24.70
CA ILE A 317 1.80 3.92 -24.53
C ILE A 317 0.54 4.04 -25.40
N ASP A 318 -0.59 4.33 -24.79
CA ASP A 318 -1.87 4.49 -25.52
C ASP A 318 -1.97 5.85 -26.24
N ASP A 319 -1.80 6.96 -25.50
CA ASP A 319 -1.82 8.31 -26.04
C ASP A 319 -0.89 9.21 -25.20
N CYS A 320 0.15 9.77 -25.82
CA CYS A 320 1.11 10.63 -25.14
C CYS A 320 0.50 11.91 -24.56
N LYS A 321 -0.59 12.42 -25.15
CA LYS A 321 -1.25 13.67 -24.75
C LYS A 321 -2.21 13.48 -23.57
N LYS A 322 -2.55 12.26 -23.24
CA LYS A 322 -3.41 11.91 -22.11
C LYS A 322 -2.74 12.15 -20.76
N TYR A 323 -1.40 12.17 -20.75
CA TYR A 323 -0.62 12.25 -19.54
C TYR A 323 0.07 13.61 -19.40
N ASP A 324 0.19 14.10 -18.16
CA ASP A 324 0.96 15.30 -17.86
C ASP A 324 2.43 15.11 -18.26
N GLU A 325 2.93 13.89 -18.09
CA GLU A 325 4.29 13.49 -18.47
C GLU A 325 4.42 11.96 -18.60
N ILE A 326 5.39 11.52 -19.38
CA ILE A 326 5.78 10.11 -19.50
C ILE A 326 7.17 9.97 -18.86
N VAL A 327 7.27 9.05 -17.88
CA VAL A 327 8.40 8.99 -16.96
C VAL A 327 9.17 7.68 -17.14
N PHE A 328 10.44 7.76 -17.53
CA PHE A 328 11.31 6.59 -17.44
C PHE A 328 11.66 6.33 -15.98
N CYS A 329 11.05 5.31 -15.39
CA CYS A 329 11.23 4.94 -13.98
C CYS A 329 10.71 3.53 -13.72
N GLY A 330 11.50 2.75 -12.99
CA GLY A 330 11.14 1.43 -12.50
C GLY A 330 11.95 1.11 -11.25
N TYR A 331 12.11 -0.17 -10.95
CA TYR A 331 13.03 -0.59 -9.87
C TYR A 331 14.49 -0.71 -10.31
N GLY A 332 14.77 -0.61 -11.61
CA GLY A 332 16.12 -0.56 -12.16
C GLY A 332 16.60 0.87 -12.43
N GLU A 333 17.84 0.97 -12.93
CA GLU A 333 18.39 2.24 -13.41
C GLU A 333 18.12 2.40 -14.91
N PRO A 334 17.24 3.34 -15.32
CA PRO A 334 16.86 3.47 -16.73
C PRO A 334 18.02 3.76 -17.68
N THR A 335 19.06 4.46 -17.23
CA THR A 335 20.21 4.85 -18.07
C THR A 335 21.09 3.66 -18.51
N LEU A 336 20.88 2.48 -17.94
CA LEU A 336 21.37 1.19 -18.48
C LEU A 336 20.79 0.88 -19.88
N ARG A 337 19.65 1.51 -20.21
CA ARG A 337 18.93 1.33 -21.46
C ARG A 337 18.87 2.65 -22.27
N LEU A 338 19.99 3.39 -22.29
CA LEU A 338 20.07 4.74 -22.89
C LEU A 338 19.53 4.79 -24.32
N ASP A 339 19.85 3.80 -25.16
CA ASP A 339 19.36 3.77 -26.56
C ASP A 339 17.85 3.59 -26.63
N THR A 340 17.26 2.82 -25.71
CA THR A 340 15.80 2.69 -25.59
C THR A 340 15.18 4.02 -25.17
N ILE A 341 15.75 4.70 -24.16
CA ILE A 341 15.30 6.04 -23.75
C ILE A 341 15.29 6.99 -24.94
N LYS A 342 16.40 7.10 -25.67
CA LYS A 342 16.51 8.01 -26.82
C LYS A 342 15.47 7.72 -27.89
N LYS A 343 15.32 6.45 -28.30
CA LYS A 343 14.37 6.03 -29.33
C LYS A 343 12.92 6.31 -28.94
N VAL A 344 12.54 5.98 -27.71
CA VAL A 344 11.17 6.15 -27.21
C VAL A 344 10.89 7.64 -26.95
N SER A 345 11.81 8.39 -26.33
CA SER A 345 11.66 9.82 -26.11
C SER A 345 11.42 10.58 -27.40
N LYS A 346 12.15 10.24 -28.48
CA LYS A 346 11.95 10.86 -29.80
C LYS A 346 10.51 10.70 -30.26
N LYS A 347 9.97 9.49 -30.21
CA LYS A 347 8.57 9.20 -30.58
C LYS A 347 7.56 9.93 -29.68
N ILE A 348 7.82 9.98 -28.36
CA ILE A 348 6.97 10.73 -27.43
C ILE A 348 6.95 12.22 -27.77
N LYS A 349 8.11 12.82 -28.06
CA LYS A 349 8.22 14.24 -28.44
C LYS A 349 7.53 14.52 -29.77
N GLU A 350 7.67 13.65 -30.76
CA GLU A 350 6.98 13.74 -32.06
C GLU A 350 5.45 13.64 -31.89
N ALA A 351 4.96 12.86 -30.91
CA ALA A 351 3.55 12.77 -30.54
C ALA A 351 3.04 13.90 -29.63
N GLY A 352 3.92 14.86 -29.25
CA GLY A 352 3.56 16.02 -28.43
C GLY A 352 3.52 15.75 -26.92
N GLY A 353 4.08 14.64 -26.45
CA GLY A 353 4.19 14.31 -25.01
C GLY A 353 5.40 14.97 -24.35
N LYS A 354 5.36 15.00 -23.00
CA LYS A 354 6.49 15.44 -22.15
C LYS A 354 7.20 14.22 -21.56
N VAL A 355 8.53 14.32 -21.48
CA VAL A 355 9.39 13.23 -21.00
C VAL A 355 10.11 13.62 -19.72
N ARG A 356 10.01 12.79 -18.69
CA ARG A 356 10.85 12.88 -17.50
C ARG A 356 11.73 11.62 -17.35
N LEU A 357 12.95 11.81 -16.90
CA LEU A 357 13.87 10.74 -16.52
C LEU A 357 14.10 10.75 -15.00
N ASN A 358 13.78 9.64 -14.33
CA ASN A 358 14.19 9.41 -12.96
C ASN A 358 15.42 8.50 -12.95
N THR A 359 16.51 8.94 -12.33
CA THR A 359 17.79 8.22 -12.34
C THR A 359 18.51 8.32 -11.00
N ASN A 360 19.36 7.36 -10.70
CA ASN A 360 20.27 7.41 -9.56
C ASN A 360 21.52 8.30 -9.82
N GLY A 361 21.61 8.93 -11.00
CA GLY A 361 22.73 9.80 -11.34
C GLY A 361 24.01 9.09 -11.85
N HIS A 362 23.99 7.77 -11.97
CA HIS A 362 25.17 6.98 -12.41
C HIS A 362 25.33 6.95 -13.96
N GLY A 363 24.48 7.65 -14.69
CA GLY A 363 24.36 7.54 -16.15
C GLY A 363 25.69 7.73 -16.91
N ASN A 364 26.49 8.74 -16.55
CA ASN A 364 27.79 8.99 -17.20
C ASN A 364 28.81 7.88 -16.89
N VAL A 365 28.81 7.36 -15.66
CA VAL A 365 29.71 6.27 -15.24
C VAL A 365 29.36 4.97 -15.96
N ILE A 366 28.05 4.62 -16.01
CA ILE A 366 27.55 3.42 -16.68
C ILE A 366 27.92 3.43 -18.16
N ASN A 367 27.73 4.54 -18.83
CA ASN A 367 27.92 4.67 -20.29
C ASN A 367 29.36 5.12 -20.65
N LYS A 368 30.24 5.32 -19.65
CA LYS A 368 31.64 5.74 -19.82
C LYS A 368 31.82 7.01 -20.65
N ARG A 369 30.83 7.89 -20.63
CA ARG A 369 30.80 9.19 -21.31
C ARG A 369 29.70 10.09 -20.75
N ASN A 370 29.79 11.38 -21.07
CA ASN A 370 28.67 12.29 -20.76
C ASN A 370 27.47 12.00 -21.68
N ILE A 371 26.36 11.51 -21.09
CA ILE A 371 25.14 11.17 -21.83
C ILE A 371 24.18 12.36 -21.95
N LEU A 372 24.37 13.42 -21.17
CA LEU A 372 23.41 14.52 -21.07
C LEU A 372 23.23 15.31 -22.39
N PRO A 373 24.29 15.55 -23.20
CA PRO A 373 24.13 16.13 -24.54
C PRO A 373 23.21 15.29 -25.44
N GLU A 374 23.23 13.96 -25.31
CA GLU A 374 22.40 13.05 -26.11
C GLU A 374 20.91 13.08 -25.71
N LEU A 375 20.60 13.58 -24.51
CA LEU A 375 19.24 13.72 -23.98
C LEU A 375 18.65 15.10 -24.23
N LYS A 376 19.43 16.05 -24.69
CA LYS A 376 18.98 17.43 -25.01
C LYS A 376 17.87 17.39 -26.06
N GLY A 377 16.73 18.02 -25.74
CA GLY A 377 15.54 18.06 -26.57
C GLY A 377 14.71 16.79 -26.61
N LEU A 378 15.19 15.69 -25.96
CA LEU A 378 14.47 14.43 -25.79
C LEU A 378 13.84 14.30 -24.41
N VAL A 379 14.44 14.91 -23.39
CA VAL A 379 13.99 14.88 -21.98
C VAL A 379 13.68 16.31 -21.55
N ASP A 380 12.49 16.54 -21.02
CA ASP A 380 12.04 17.85 -20.56
C ASP A 380 12.41 18.08 -19.09
N SER A 381 12.41 17.00 -18.28
CA SER A 381 12.78 17.08 -16.86
C SER A 381 13.56 15.85 -16.41
N ILE A 382 14.47 16.04 -15.46
CA ILE A 382 15.26 14.98 -14.86
C ILE A 382 15.19 15.04 -13.33
N SER A 383 14.92 13.89 -12.72
CA SER A 383 14.93 13.73 -11.26
C SER A 383 16.08 12.82 -10.87
N ILE A 384 17.04 13.36 -10.14
CA ILE A 384 18.27 12.66 -9.77
C ILE A 384 18.23 12.34 -8.29
N SER A 385 18.46 11.07 -7.94
CA SER A 385 18.44 10.60 -6.56
C SER A 385 19.76 10.95 -5.85
N LEU A 386 19.77 12.06 -5.10
CA LEU A 386 20.91 12.46 -4.24
C LEU A 386 21.03 11.54 -3.02
N ASN A 387 19.92 11.28 -2.34
CA ASN A 387 19.69 10.31 -1.25
C ASN A 387 20.56 10.45 0.02
N ALA A 388 21.61 11.25 0.04
CA ALA A 388 22.43 11.50 1.22
C ALA A 388 23.12 12.85 1.15
N ASP A 389 23.51 13.39 2.30
CA ASP A 389 24.24 14.64 2.48
C ASP A 389 25.77 14.45 2.44
N THR A 390 26.25 13.22 2.61
CA THR A 390 27.68 12.85 2.63
C THR A 390 27.97 11.62 1.78
N ALA A 391 29.23 11.44 1.38
CA ALA A 391 29.69 10.26 0.63
C ALA A 391 29.53 8.97 1.46
N GLU A 392 29.84 9.02 2.76
CA GLU A 392 29.69 7.89 3.67
C GLU A 392 28.21 7.51 3.85
N GLY A 393 27.32 8.52 4.00
CA GLY A 393 25.87 8.34 4.03
C GLY A 393 25.36 7.71 2.75
N TYR A 394 25.82 8.20 1.60
CA TYR A 394 25.49 7.67 0.29
C TYR A 394 25.88 6.19 0.15
N ASP A 395 27.11 5.84 0.49
CA ASP A 395 27.62 4.47 0.42
C ASP A 395 26.86 3.50 1.32
N ARG A 396 26.44 3.98 2.50
CA ARG A 396 25.65 3.17 3.44
C ARG A 396 24.22 2.91 2.94
N ILE A 397 23.57 3.92 2.35
CA ILE A 397 22.16 3.89 2.00
C ILE A 397 21.92 3.44 0.56
N VAL A 398 22.66 3.99 -0.40
CA VAL A 398 22.52 3.67 -1.81
C VAL A 398 23.24 2.37 -2.17
N ARG A 399 24.31 2.03 -1.47
CA ARG A 399 25.09 0.81 -1.66
C ARG A 399 25.48 0.59 -3.11
N PRO A 400 26.28 1.50 -3.71
CA PRO A 400 26.73 1.34 -5.10
C PRO A 400 27.49 0.03 -5.29
N LEU A 401 27.36 -0.59 -6.45
CA LEU A 401 28.08 -1.82 -6.77
C LEU A 401 29.60 -1.61 -6.73
N PRO A 402 30.39 -2.63 -6.32
CA PRO A 402 31.82 -2.47 -6.10
C PRO A 402 32.60 -1.84 -7.27
N GLY A 403 32.19 -2.15 -8.52
CA GLY A 403 32.86 -1.65 -9.74
C GLY A 403 32.74 -0.15 -10.01
N ILE A 404 31.82 0.55 -9.31
CA ILE A 404 31.59 1.98 -9.51
C ILE A 404 31.61 2.79 -8.22
N ARG A 405 31.75 2.14 -7.07
CA ARG A 405 31.58 2.72 -5.74
C ARG A 405 32.53 3.88 -5.46
N ASN A 406 33.78 3.76 -5.90
CA ASN A 406 34.80 4.73 -5.57
C ASN A 406 34.51 6.11 -6.18
N GLY A 407 34.29 7.12 -5.33
CA GLY A 407 34.00 8.49 -5.73
C GLY A 407 32.66 8.69 -6.45
N ILE A 408 31.72 7.73 -6.31
CA ILE A 408 30.43 7.80 -7.05
C ILE A 408 29.54 8.92 -6.56
N TYR A 409 29.58 9.29 -5.28
CA TYR A 409 28.80 10.41 -4.75
C TYR A 409 29.18 11.73 -5.42
N ASP A 410 30.48 12.00 -5.60
CA ASP A 410 30.94 13.18 -6.30
C ASP A 410 30.54 13.15 -7.78
N ARG A 411 30.55 11.98 -8.42
CA ARG A 411 30.06 11.79 -9.79
C ARG A 411 28.58 12.06 -9.93
N VAL A 412 27.77 11.76 -8.92
CA VAL A 412 26.35 12.11 -8.91
C VAL A 412 26.17 13.62 -8.79
N LYS A 413 26.96 14.30 -7.94
CA LYS A 413 26.97 15.76 -7.83
C LYS A 413 27.38 16.42 -9.15
N GLU A 414 28.44 15.92 -9.80
CA GLU A 414 28.88 16.35 -11.13
C GLU A 414 27.76 16.16 -12.18
N PHE A 415 27.05 15.01 -12.12
CA PHE A 415 25.93 14.72 -13.02
C PHE A 415 24.75 15.67 -12.82
N ILE A 416 24.45 16.06 -11.56
CA ILE A 416 23.42 17.06 -11.22
C ILE A 416 23.80 18.41 -11.84
N GLU A 417 25.02 18.90 -11.60
CA GLU A 417 25.48 20.20 -12.09
C GLU A 417 25.50 20.24 -13.63
N GLU A 418 26.00 19.17 -14.24
CA GLU A 418 26.07 19.08 -15.70
C GLU A 418 24.67 19.00 -16.34
N SER A 419 23.68 18.35 -15.69
CA SER A 419 22.33 18.19 -16.25
C SER A 419 21.63 19.52 -16.50
N LYS A 420 21.91 20.54 -15.68
CA LYS A 420 21.35 21.91 -15.83
C LYS A 420 21.67 22.55 -17.19
N LYS A 421 22.77 22.15 -17.83
CA LYS A 421 23.19 22.71 -19.15
C LYS A 421 22.38 22.15 -20.33
N TYR A 422 21.77 20.97 -20.15
CA TYR A 422 21.14 20.22 -21.25
C TYR A 422 19.67 19.96 -21.06
N ILE A 423 19.18 19.87 -19.80
CA ILE A 423 17.80 19.52 -19.48
C ILE A 423 17.09 20.75 -18.89
N PRO A 424 15.92 21.12 -19.42
CA PRO A 424 15.20 22.33 -18.99
C PRO A 424 14.86 22.37 -17.51
N GLU A 425 14.45 21.21 -16.93
CA GLU A 425 14.11 21.10 -15.50
C GLU A 425 14.93 20.00 -14.84
N THR A 426 15.77 20.40 -13.88
CA THR A 426 16.55 19.47 -13.03
C THR A 426 16.05 19.55 -11.60
N GLN A 427 15.88 18.39 -10.95
CA GLN A 427 15.58 18.32 -9.52
C GLN A 427 16.37 17.21 -8.83
N ALA A 428 16.75 17.44 -7.58
CA ALA A 428 17.28 16.42 -6.71
C ALA A 428 16.16 15.77 -5.89
N THR A 429 16.28 14.48 -5.62
CA THR A 429 15.31 13.75 -4.80
C THR A 429 16.02 12.95 -3.71
N ILE A 430 15.34 12.80 -2.56
CA ILE A 430 15.76 11.87 -1.50
C ILE A 430 14.59 10.99 -1.04
N VAL A 431 14.92 9.87 -0.41
CA VAL A 431 13.99 9.07 0.39
C VAL A 431 14.19 9.44 1.86
N THR A 432 13.12 9.92 2.51
CA THR A 432 13.19 10.41 3.90
C THR A 432 13.31 9.28 4.92
N HIS A 433 13.64 9.65 6.17
CA HIS A 433 13.75 8.75 7.31
C HIS A 433 14.80 7.64 7.12
N GLN A 434 15.90 7.97 6.44
CA GLN A 434 17.04 7.07 6.36
C GLN A 434 18.03 7.38 7.51
N GLU A 435 18.38 6.34 8.26
CA GLU A 435 19.28 6.48 9.41
C GLU A 435 20.61 7.14 9.02
N GLY A 436 20.97 8.22 9.72
CA GLY A 436 22.21 8.95 9.51
C GLY A 436 22.27 9.75 8.22
N VAL A 437 21.14 10.16 7.64
CA VAL A 437 21.03 11.16 6.57
C VAL A 437 20.39 12.41 7.13
N ASP A 438 21.04 13.53 6.93
CA ASP A 438 20.54 14.85 7.26
C ASP A 438 19.72 15.39 6.06
N GLU A 439 18.38 15.35 6.21
CA GLU A 439 17.46 15.76 5.15
C GLU A 439 17.58 17.27 4.86
N ASP A 440 17.78 18.09 5.89
CA ASP A 440 17.90 19.54 5.75
C ASP A 440 19.18 19.89 4.98
N LYS A 441 20.29 19.21 5.24
CA LYS A 441 21.52 19.36 4.45
C LYS A 441 21.35 18.91 3.01
N CYS A 442 20.61 17.84 2.74
CA CYS A 442 20.30 17.43 1.36
C CYS A 442 19.51 18.54 0.62
N GLU A 443 18.58 19.19 1.32
CA GLU A 443 17.84 20.33 0.77
C GLU A 443 18.76 21.53 0.54
N GLU A 444 19.64 21.87 1.49
CA GLU A 444 20.64 22.93 1.36
C GLU A 444 21.60 22.69 0.17
N ILE A 445 22.13 21.47 0.02
CA ILE A 445 22.95 21.09 -1.14
C ILE A 445 22.17 21.32 -2.43
N SER A 446 20.92 20.91 -2.50
CA SER A 446 20.12 21.03 -3.71
C SER A 446 19.83 22.49 -4.06
N LYS A 447 19.47 23.32 -3.08
CA LYS A 447 19.10 24.72 -3.28
C LYS A 447 20.29 25.66 -3.35
N ASN A 448 21.26 25.53 -2.45
CA ASN A 448 22.33 26.51 -2.28
C ASN A 448 23.58 26.15 -3.13
N GLU A 449 23.91 24.85 -3.26
CA GLU A 449 25.06 24.44 -4.07
C GLU A 449 24.68 24.33 -5.56
N PHE A 450 23.50 23.73 -5.88
CA PHE A 450 23.11 23.47 -7.27
C PHE A 450 22.05 24.42 -7.83
N ASP A 451 21.36 25.20 -7.03
CA ASP A 451 20.24 26.05 -7.46
C ASP A 451 19.18 25.28 -8.28
N ILE A 452 18.71 24.13 -7.73
CA ILE A 452 17.71 23.27 -8.36
C ILE A 452 16.55 22.98 -7.41
N LYS A 453 15.44 22.49 -7.97
CA LYS A 453 14.31 22.02 -7.19
C LYS A 453 14.74 20.81 -6.33
N TYR A 454 14.25 20.78 -5.10
CA TYR A 454 14.41 19.67 -4.18
C TYR A 454 13.08 19.00 -3.92
N ARG A 455 13.07 17.66 -3.84
CA ARG A 455 11.90 16.88 -3.51
C ARG A 455 12.25 15.72 -2.57
N SER A 456 11.64 15.72 -1.41
CA SER A 456 11.68 14.58 -0.49
C SER A 456 10.49 13.66 -0.74
N ARG A 457 10.67 12.36 -0.55
CA ARG A 457 9.62 11.36 -0.60
C ARG A 457 9.76 10.39 0.55
N ARG A 458 8.66 10.05 1.19
CA ARG A 458 8.67 9.02 2.23
C ARG A 458 8.87 7.64 1.63
N TYR A 459 9.56 6.79 2.37
CA TYR A 459 9.69 5.37 2.04
C TYR A 459 8.31 4.72 1.88
N ASN A 460 8.13 3.93 0.81
CA ASN A 460 6.88 3.24 0.44
C ASN A 460 5.63 4.13 0.22
N ILE A 461 5.80 5.44 0.15
CA ILE A 461 4.75 6.36 -0.29
C ILE A 461 5.15 6.85 -1.67
N VAL A 462 4.50 6.30 -2.69
CA VAL A 462 4.72 6.72 -4.08
C VAL A 462 3.90 7.97 -4.34
N GLY A 463 4.57 9.03 -4.73
CA GLY A 463 3.90 10.25 -5.08
C GLY A 463 4.84 11.40 -5.36
#